data_d0d20c63ab5c414e0c3d26b6f3d654ac
#
_entry.id   d0d20c63ab5c414e0c3d26b6f3d654ac
#
_cell.length_a   1.000
_cell.length_b   1.000
_cell.length_c   1.000
_cell.angle_alpha   90.00
_cell.angle_beta   90.00
_cell.angle_gamma   90.00
#
_symmetry.space_group_name_H-M   'P 1'
#
loop_
_entity.id
_entity.type
_entity.pdbx_description
1 polymer ?
#
loop_
_entity_poly.entity_id
_entity_poly.type
_entity_poly.pdbx_seq_one_letter_code
_entity_poly.pdbx_strand_id
1 'polypeptide(L)'
;MGICRFFYTATAALRPPIQESFMENAHAPGCEILTNGTPVFTAPGFTFGTDGLLLARFCRPKPRQRAVDLCSGCGIVSLEWHDGGHRGPCAALELDPTGTALCARSAAALPQGAHITPIHGDQRLWRDAAWEGLCDVAACNPPYFTGGYRSPDPARAAARHEDSCSLKDAAAAAFRLLRDGGRFAVVQKPDQLARVCAVLSCARLEPKRLCFVRGAAGKPPVLILVEAQKNRRPGLTIEPDILLNSGAAQYGG
;
A
#
# COMPACT_ATOMS: atom_id res chain seq x y z
N MET A 1 -52.96 11.10 -19.04
CA MET A 1 -51.74 11.81 -18.61
C MET A 1 -50.78 10.77 -18.01
N GLY A 2 -49.85 10.28 -18.82
CA GLY A 2 -48.92 9.24 -18.44
C GLY A 2 -47.59 9.82 -17.94
N ILE A 3 -47.15 9.35 -16.79
CA ILE A 3 -45.84 9.70 -16.22
C ILE A 3 -44.87 8.57 -16.60
N CYS A 4 -43.96 8.89 -17.50
CA CYS A 4 -42.90 7.99 -17.95
C CYS A 4 -41.83 7.96 -16.88
N ARG A 5 -41.63 6.82 -16.16
CA ARG A 5 -40.48 6.59 -15.27
C ARG A 5 -39.38 5.97 -16.10
N PHE A 6 -38.30 6.71 -16.29
CA PHE A 6 -37.05 6.17 -16.79
C PHE A 6 -36.32 5.41 -15.66
N PHE A 7 -36.22 4.08 -15.79
CA PHE A 7 -35.33 3.28 -14.99
C PHE A 7 -33.96 3.31 -15.64
N TYR A 8 -33.01 3.93 -14.97
CA TYR A 8 -31.59 3.85 -15.32
C TYR A 8 -31.02 2.60 -14.63
N THR A 9 -30.88 1.51 -15.35
CA THR A 9 -30.16 0.32 -14.89
C THR A 9 -28.66 0.55 -15.11
N ALA A 10 -27.94 0.93 -14.04
CA ALA A 10 -26.49 0.91 -14.04
C ALA A 10 -26.04 -0.56 -13.95
N THR A 11 -25.61 -1.12 -15.06
CA THR A 11 -24.89 -2.39 -15.09
C THR A 11 -23.51 -2.20 -14.46
N ALA A 12 -23.36 -2.61 -13.20
CA ALA A 12 -22.04 -2.73 -12.55
C ALA A 12 -21.25 -3.81 -13.29
N ALA A 13 -20.16 -3.42 -13.96
CA ALA A 13 -19.23 -4.35 -14.57
C ALA A 13 -18.58 -5.21 -13.47
N LEU A 14 -18.88 -6.50 -13.47
CA LEU A 14 -18.28 -7.52 -12.61
C LEU A 14 -16.76 -7.57 -12.90
N ARG A 15 -15.95 -7.28 -11.89
CA ARG A 15 -14.49 -7.45 -11.96
C ARG A 15 -14.16 -8.94 -11.92
N PRO A 16 -13.18 -9.41 -12.73
CA PRO A 16 -12.78 -10.82 -12.71
C PRO A 16 -12.14 -11.19 -11.35
N PRO A 17 -12.27 -12.46 -10.92
CA PRO A 17 -11.68 -12.95 -9.67
C PRO A 17 -10.15 -12.90 -9.75
N ILE A 18 -9.51 -12.69 -8.60
CA ILE A 18 -8.06 -12.80 -8.45
C ILE A 18 -7.72 -14.28 -8.70
N GLN A 19 -7.04 -14.57 -9.81
CA GLN A 19 -6.63 -15.92 -10.14
C GLN A 19 -5.60 -16.44 -9.13
N GLU A 20 -5.75 -17.70 -8.74
CA GLU A 20 -4.89 -18.44 -7.78
C GLU A 20 -3.41 -18.61 -8.21
N SER A 21 -3.03 -18.14 -9.41
CA SER A 21 -1.66 -18.26 -9.92
C SER A 21 -0.59 -17.46 -9.15
N PHE A 22 -0.99 -16.69 -8.14
CA PHE A 22 -0.07 -15.82 -7.40
C PHE A 22 0.77 -16.51 -6.31
N MET A 23 0.53 -17.79 -6.03
CA MET A 23 1.17 -18.45 -4.87
C MET A 23 2.42 -19.26 -5.20
N GLU A 24 2.74 -19.55 -6.47
CA GLU A 24 3.79 -20.55 -6.80
C GLU A 24 5.11 -20.04 -7.42
N ASN A 25 5.28 -18.75 -7.75
CA ASN A 25 6.50 -18.27 -8.42
C ASN A 25 7.29 -17.19 -7.66
N ALA A 26 7.62 -17.46 -6.40
CA ALA A 26 8.27 -16.46 -5.54
C ALA A 26 9.76 -16.16 -5.85
N HIS A 27 10.41 -16.76 -6.85
CA HIS A 27 11.89 -16.76 -6.91
C HIS A 27 12.53 -16.47 -8.27
N ALA A 28 11.81 -16.29 -9.36
CA ALA A 28 12.40 -15.95 -10.67
C ALA A 28 12.30 -14.44 -10.96
N PRO A 29 13.32 -13.82 -11.57
CA PRO A 29 13.19 -12.47 -12.13
C PRO A 29 12.06 -12.47 -13.15
N GLY A 30 11.10 -11.56 -13.02
CA GLY A 30 9.92 -11.62 -13.86
C GLY A 30 9.25 -10.28 -14.06
N CYS A 31 8.16 -10.32 -14.82
CA CYS A 31 7.21 -9.24 -14.96
C CYS A 31 5.82 -9.82 -14.74
N GLU A 32 5.11 -9.30 -13.78
CA GLU A 32 3.70 -9.61 -13.54
C GLU A 32 2.83 -8.49 -14.11
N ILE A 33 1.64 -8.83 -14.58
CA ILE A 33 0.70 -7.86 -15.15
C ILE A 33 -0.50 -7.73 -14.20
N LEU A 34 -0.75 -6.52 -13.72
CA LEU A 34 -1.92 -6.21 -12.89
C LEU A 34 -3.20 -6.25 -13.71
N THR A 35 -4.34 -6.19 -13.03
CA THR A 35 -5.68 -6.42 -13.59
C THR A 35 -6.00 -5.58 -14.83
N ASN A 36 -5.53 -4.33 -14.89
CA ASN A 36 -5.79 -3.42 -16.02
C ASN A 36 -4.56 -3.20 -16.92
N GLY A 37 -3.58 -4.10 -16.84
CA GLY A 37 -2.45 -4.15 -17.76
C GLY A 37 -1.17 -3.46 -17.28
N THR A 38 -1.12 -2.97 -16.05
CA THR A 38 0.10 -2.35 -15.51
C THR A 38 1.18 -3.40 -15.25
N PRO A 39 2.39 -3.30 -15.87
CA PRO A 39 3.48 -4.22 -15.62
C PRO A 39 4.19 -3.91 -14.29
N VAL A 40 4.51 -4.96 -13.54
CA VAL A 40 5.31 -4.91 -12.31
C VAL A 40 6.53 -5.78 -12.49
N PHE A 41 7.71 -5.18 -12.61
CA PHE A 41 8.96 -5.91 -12.68
C PHE A 41 9.42 -6.33 -11.29
N THR A 42 9.84 -7.58 -11.16
CA THR A 42 10.27 -8.21 -9.90
C THR A 42 11.64 -8.85 -10.03
N ALA A 43 12.30 -9.10 -8.90
CA ALA A 43 13.55 -9.84 -8.82
C ALA A 43 13.61 -10.62 -7.49
N PRO A 44 14.54 -11.60 -7.33
CA PRO A 44 14.73 -12.25 -6.04
C PRO A 44 14.94 -11.25 -4.90
N GLY A 45 14.12 -11.36 -3.83
CA GLY A 45 14.11 -10.42 -2.71
C GLY A 45 13.24 -9.17 -2.91
N PHE A 46 12.79 -8.89 -4.14
CA PHE A 46 11.89 -7.78 -4.51
C PHE A 46 10.68 -8.30 -5.27
N THR A 47 9.94 -9.17 -4.64
CA THR A 47 8.61 -9.62 -5.06
C THR A 47 7.56 -8.91 -4.21
N PHE A 48 6.30 -9.05 -4.59
CA PHE A 48 5.19 -8.52 -3.80
C PHE A 48 4.20 -9.61 -3.44
N GLY A 49 3.49 -9.42 -2.33
CA GLY A 49 2.43 -10.28 -1.87
C GLY A 49 1.06 -9.63 -1.97
N THR A 50 0.05 -10.38 -1.56
CA THR A 50 -1.33 -9.91 -1.46
C THR A 50 -1.48 -8.70 -0.53
N ASP A 51 -0.61 -8.56 0.48
CA ASP A 51 -0.58 -7.46 1.44
C ASP A 51 -0.39 -6.09 0.78
N GLY A 52 0.56 -5.96 -0.15
CA GLY A 52 0.78 -4.71 -0.90
C GLY A 52 -0.43 -4.33 -1.76
N LEU A 53 -1.03 -5.30 -2.45
CA LEU A 53 -2.24 -5.10 -3.25
C LEU A 53 -3.44 -4.68 -2.38
N LEU A 54 -3.63 -5.35 -1.24
CA LEU A 54 -4.71 -5.03 -0.30
C LEU A 54 -4.53 -3.63 0.29
N LEU A 55 -3.31 -3.27 0.69
CA LEU A 55 -3.00 -1.94 1.18
C LEU A 55 -3.33 -0.87 0.13
N ALA A 56 -2.87 -1.05 -1.10
CA ALA A 56 -3.12 -0.12 -2.19
C ALA A 56 -4.62 0.09 -2.44
N ARG A 57 -5.40 -0.98 -2.44
CA ARG A 57 -6.85 -0.94 -2.63
C ARG A 57 -7.58 -0.31 -1.46
N PHE A 58 -7.14 -0.57 -0.23
CA PHE A 58 -7.73 0.00 0.99
C PHE A 58 -7.57 1.51 1.08
N CYS A 59 -6.39 2.06 0.73
CA CYS A 59 -6.08 3.48 0.86
C CYS A 59 -6.08 4.25 -0.47
N ARG A 60 -6.71 3.71 -1.50
CA ARG A 60 -6.69 4.24 -2.86
C ARG A 60 -6.82 5.76 -2.93
N PRO A 61 -5.87 6.47 -3.55
CA PRO A 61 -5.98 7.89 -3.80
C PRO A 61 -7.03 8.17 -4.88
N LYS A 62 -7.69 9.34 -4.80
CA LYS A 62 -8.52 9.84 -5.90
C LYS A 62 -7.65 10.10 -7.14
N PRO A 63 -8.21 10.12 -8.36
CA PRO A 63 -7.44 10.16 -9.61
C PRO A 63 -6.36 11.26 -9.72
N ARG A 64 -6.54 12.41 -9.08
CA ARG A 64 -5.61 13.54 -9.17
C ARG A 64 -4.92 13.89 -7.85
N GLN A 65 -5.14 13.13 -6.80
CA GLN A 65 -4.50 13.36 -5.51
C GLN A 65 -2.99 13.13 -5.62
N ARG A 66 -2.22 13.85 -4.81
CA ARG A 66 -0.80 13.61 -4.64
C ARG A 66 -0.60 12.47 -3.64
N ALA A 67 0.16 11.46 -4.03
CA ALA A 67 0.36 10.26 -3.22
C ALA A 67 1.84 9.94 -3.01
N VAL A 68 2.16 9.23 -1.93
CA VAL A 68 3.50 8.72 -1.67
C VAL A 68 3.42 7.28 -1.15
N ASP A 69 4.24 6.42 -1.74
CA ASP A 69 4.45 5.03 -1.37
C ASP A 69 5.81 4.94 -0.66
N LEU A 70 5.79 4.70 0.65
CA LEU A 70 6.97 4.61 1.50
C LEU A 70 7.40 3.15 1.65
N CYS A 71 8.69 2.86 1.59
CA CYS A 71 9.24 1.50 1.50
C CYS A 71 8.63 0.76 0.31
N SER A 72 8.67 1.39 -0.86
CA SER A 72 7.89 0.98 -2.03
C SER A 72 8.33 -0.36 -2.63
N GLY A 73 9.53 -0.86 -2.30
CA GLY A 73 10.08 -2.07 -2.91
C GLY A 73 10.11 -1.96 -4.43
N CYS A 74 9.51 -2.94 -5.12
CA CYS A 74 9.33 -2.89 -6.58
C CYS A 74 8.22 -1.92 -7.04
N GLY A 75 7.60 -1.16 -6.13
CA GLY A 75 6.59 -0.15 -6.45
C GLY A 75 5.15 -0.67 -6.50
N ILE A 76 4.86 -1.84 -5.91
CA ILE A 76 3.55 -2.49 -6.07
C ILE A 76 2.38 -1.61 -5.64
N VAL A 77 2.49 -0.84 -4.55
CA VAL A 77 1.39 0.00 -4.07
C VAL A 77 1.12 1.14 -5.05
N SER A 78 2.15 1.86 -5.47
CA SER A 78 2.04 2.95 -6.44
C SER A 78 1.58 2.47 -7.82
N LEU A 79 2.02 1.28 -8.28
CA LEU A 79 1.61 0.68 -9.54
C LEU A 79 0.16 0.18 -9.50
N GLU A 80 -0.30 -0.41 -8.39
CA GLU A 80 -1.71 -0.79 -8.21
C GLU A 80 -2.63 0.45 -8.14
N TRP A 81 -2.17 1.56 -7.56
CA TRP A 81 -2.91 2.82 -7.65
C TRP A 81 -3.05 3.29 -9.09
N HIS A 82 -1.96 3.22 -9.88
CA HIS A 82 -2.00 3.55 -11.31
C HIS A 82 -2.96 2.63 -12.05
N ASP A 83 -2.85 1.32 -11.87
CA ASP A 83 -3.72 0.31 -12.46
C ASP A 83 -5.19 0.57 -12.15
N GLY A 84 -5.44 1.02 -10.93
CA GLY A 84 -6.76 1.41 -10.46
C GLY A 84 -7.25 2.79 -10.95
N GLY A 85 -6.51 3.51 -11.80
CA GLY A 85 -6.94 4.77 -12.41
C GLY A 85 -6.39 6.04 -11.74
N HIS A 86 -5.45 5.94 -10.80
CA HIS A 86 -4.74 7.11 -10.27
C HIS A 86 -3.82 7.71 -11.35
N ARG A 87 -3.84 9.03 -11.49
CA ARG A 87 -3.08 9.80 -12.49
C ARG A 87 -2.48 11.09 -11.91
N GLY A 88 -2.57 11.28 -10.60
CA GLY A 88 -1.90 12.38 -9.89
C GLY A 88 -0.42 12.10 -9.64
N PRO A 89 0.36 13.09 -9.20
CA PRO A 89 1.76 12.87 -8.83
C PRO A 89 1.88 11.80 -7.74
N CYS A 90 2.80 10.83 -7.93
CA CYS A 90 3.05 9.76 -7.00
C CYS A 90 4.56 9.57 -6.81
N ALA A 91 5.07 9.71 -5.60
CA ALA A 91 6.44 9.35 -5.26
C ALA A 91 6.47 7.92 -4.73
N ALA A 92 7.39 7.10 -5.25
CA ALA A 92 7.68 5.76 -4.76
C ALA A 92 9.08 5.77 -4.14
N LEU A 93 9.17 5.83 -2.81
CA LEU A 93 10.42 6.01 -2.08
C LEU A 93 10.92 4.68 -1.54
N GLU A 94 12.12 4.29 -1.95
CA GLU A 94 12.75 3.02 -1.60
C GLU A 94 14.22 3.24 -1.22
N LEU A 95 14.64 2.57 -0.14
CA LEU A 95 16.03 2.63 0.36
C LEU A 95 16.98 1.78 -0.48
N ASP A 96 16.51 0.64 -0.99
CA ASP A 96 17.32 -0.27 -1.79
C ASP A 96 17.32 0.16 -3.27
N PRO A 97 18.51 0.34 -3.87
CA PRO A 97 18.61 0.75 -5.27
C PRO A 97 18.02 -0.29 -6.24
N THR A 98 18.00 -1.57 -5.89
CA THR A 98 17.41 -2.62 -6.73
C THR A 98 15.88 -2.47 -6.80
N GLY A 99 15.22 -2.28 -5.65
CA GLY A 99 13.78 -2.00 -5.59
C GLY A 99 13.42 -0.75 -6.39
N THR A 100 14.17 0.33 -6.18
CA THR A 100 13.99 1.58 -6.94
C THR A 100 14.13 1.37 -8.45
N ALA A 101 15.13 0.61 -8.90
CA ALA A 101 15.35 0.33 -10.32
C ALA A 101 14.20 -0.50 -10.93
N LEU A 102 13.65 -1.48 -10.18
CA LEU A 102 12.49 -2.27 -10.61
C LEU A 102 11.23 -1.39 -10.75
N CYS A 103 10.98 -0.52 -9.76
CA CYS A 103 9.89 0.44 -9.82
C CYS A 103 10.06 1.40 -11.01
N ALA A 104 11.27 1.89 -11.27
CA ALA A 104 11.58 2.76 -12.39
C ALA A 104 11.34 2.07 -13.74
N ARG A 105 11.71 0.79 -13.85
CA ARG A 105 11.45 -0.02 -15.05
C ARG A 105 9.95 -0.20 -15.28
N SER A 106 9.19 -0.46 -14.22
CA SER A 106 7.73 -0.57 -14.29
C SER A 106 7.09 0.75 -14.71
N ALA A 107 7.49 1.86 -14.08
CA ALA A 107 7.00 3.19 -14.40
C ALA A 107 7.31 3.61 -15.85
N ALA A 108 8.51 3.29 -16.37
CA ALA A 108 8.91 3.57 -17.75
C ALA A 108 8.12 2.77 -18.79
N ALA A 109 7.57 1.62 -18.42
CA ALA A 109 6.73 0.80 -19.29
C ALA A 109 5.26 1.24 -19.33
N LEU A 110 4.86 2.23 -18.50
CA LEU A 110 3.50 2.76 -18.49
C LEU A 110 3.24 3.62 -19.73
N PRO A 111 1.98 3.68 -20.23
CA PRO A 111 1.58 4.63 -21.27
C PRO A 111 1.89 6.07 -20.86
N GLN A 112 1.96 6.96 -21.85
CA GLN A 112 2.34 8.36 -21.70
C GLN A 112 1.79 9.06 -20.46
N GLY A 113 2.64 9.84 -19.80
CA GLY A 113 2.27 10.63 -18.61
C GLY A 113 2.41 9.87 -17.30
N ALA A 114 3.34 8.94 -17.23
CA ALA A 114 3.68 8.30 -15.95
C ALA A 114 3.97 9.39 -14.89
N HIS A 115 3.12 9.43 -13.89
CA HIS A 115 3.18 10.35 -12.75
C HIS A 115 3.78 9.65 -11.52
N ILE A 116 4.30 8.43 -11.69
CA ILE A 116 5.06 7.71 -10.67
C ILE A 116 6.52 8.12 -10.81
N THR A 117 7.06 8.69 -9.73
CA THR A 117 8.47 9.09 -9.61
C THR A 117 9.15 8.15 -8.62
N PRO A 118 9.89 7.14 -9.07
CA PRO A 118 10.72 6.31 -8.20
C PRO A 118 11.85 7.14 -7.60
N ILE A 119 12.06 7.03 -6.30
CA ILE A 119 13.06 7.80 -5.56
C ILE A 119 13.89 6.83 -4.74
N HIS A 120 15.20 6.77 -5.05
CA HIS A 120 16.15 6.07 -4.20
C HIS A 120 16.53 6.97 -3.02
N GLY A 121 16.21 6.55 -1.81
CA GLY A 121 16.51 7.33 -0.62
C GLY A 121 15.91 6.80 0.67
N ASP A 122 16.45 7.28 1.76
CA ASP A 122 15.97 7.00 3.10
C ASP A 122 14.81 7.95 3.46
N GLN A 123 13.64 7.42 3.75
CA GLN A 123 12.47 8.21 4.14
C GLN A 123 12.69 9.05 5.41
N ARG A 124 13.63 8.67 6.26
CA ARG A 124 14.03 9.44 7.45
C ARG A 124 14.74 10.75 7.05
N LEU A 125 15.48 10.72 5.95
CA LEU A 125 16.37 11.78 5.49
C LEU A 125 15.85 12.54 4.27
N TRP A 126 15.07 11.89 3.40
CA TRP A 126 14.57 12.51 2.19
C TRP A 126 13.78 13.79 2.49
N ARG A 127 14.19 14.89 1.86
CA ARG A 127 13.55 16.19 1.95
C ARG A 127 13.35 16.74 0.56
N ASP A 128 12.12 17.14 0.27
CA ASP A 128 11.77 17.76 -1.01
C ASP A 128 10.55 18.67 -0.79
N ALA A 129 10.76 19.97 -0.98
CA ALA A 129 9.72 20.99 -0.81
C ALA A 129 8.52 20.80 -1.74
N ALA A 130 8.69 20.08 -2.87
CA ALA A 130 7.59 19.74 -3.76
C ALA A 130 6.65 18.67 -3.18
N TRP A 131 7.04 18.01 -2.08
CA TRP A 131 6.27 16.93 -1.46
C TRP A 131 5.89 17.19 -0.01
N GLU A 132 6.68 17.96 0.73
CA GLU A 132 6.46 18.20 2.15
C GLU A 132 5.17 18.98 2.42
N GLY A 133 4.27 18.38 3.22
CA GLY A 133 2.98 18.97 3.58
C GLY A 133 1.94 19.02 2.45
N LEU A 134 2.21 18.36 1.32
CA LEU A 134 1.39 18.47 0.10
C LEU A 134 0.70 17.16 -0.31
N CYS A 135 1.08 16.01 0.27
CA CYS A 135 0.49 14.73 -0.08
C CYS A 135 -0.91 14.56 0.52
N ASP A 136 -1.83 14.05 -0.28
CA ASP A 136 -3.17 13.66 0.16
C ASP A 136 -3.18 12.29 0.82
N VAL A 137 -2.38 11.36 0.28
CA VAL A 137 -2.32 9.96 0.70
C VAL A 137 -0.86 9.53 0.80
N ALA A 138 -0.56 8.83 1.88
CA ALA A 138 0.67 8.09 2.06
C ALA A 138 0.33 6.62 2.38
N ALA A 139 1.13 5.68 1.89
CA ALA A 139 1.05 4.28 2.27
C ALA A 139 2.43 3.76 2.64
N CYS A 140 2.46 2.73 3.48
CA CYS A 140 3.67 1.99 3.79
C CYS A 140 3.32 0.51 4.02
N ASN A 141 3.96 -0.37 3.26
CA ASN A 141 4.04 -1.79 3.56
C ASN A 141 5.43 -2.08 4.13
N PRO A 142 5.66 -1.79 5.42
CA PRO A 142 6.98 -1.95 5.99
C PRO A 142 7.36 -3.42 6.07
N PRO A 143 8.65 -3.79 6.00
CA PRO A 143 9.07 -5.16 6.20
C PRO A 143 8.57 -5.65 7.56
N TYR A 144 7.96 -6.85 7.58
CA TYR A 144 7.46 -7.44 8.81
C TYR A 144 8.63 -7.83 9.70
N PHE A 145 8.80 -7.14 10.82
CA PHE A 145 9.73 -7.54 11.85
C PHE A 145 9.18 -8.80 12.55
N THR A 146 9.43 -9.95 11.98
CA THR A 146 9.26 -11.21 12.69
C THR A 146 10.44 -11.35 13.64
N GLY A 147 10.23 -11.04 14.91
CA GLY A 147 11.17 -11.38 15.98
C GLY A 147 11.31 -12.90 16.11
N GLY A 148 11.95 -13.56 15.14
CA GLY A 148 12.08 -15.02 15.19
C GLY A 148 12.86 -15.66 14.06
N TYR A 149 12.87 -15.14 12.87
CA TYR A 149 13.69 -15.68 11.79
C TYR A 149 14.91 -14.80 11.56
N ARG A 150 15.93 -15.02 12.39
CA ARG A 150 17.28 -14.50 12.09
C ARG A 150 17.77 -15.23 10.84
N SER A 151 18.18 -14.46 9.79
CA SER A 151 18.97 -15.02 8.73
C SER A 151 20.12 -15.83 9.36
N PRO A 152 20.44 -17.03 8.86
CA PRO A 152 21.62 -17.77 9.36
C PRO A 152 22.93 -17.01 9.22
N ASP A 153 22.95 -15.94 8.42
CA ASP A 153 24.08 -15.04 8.23
C ASP A 153 23.94 -13.84 9.19
N PRO A 154 24.78 -13.77 10.26
CA PRO A 154 24.76 -12.68 11.25
C PRO A 154 25.01 -11.30 10.65
N ALA A 155 25.81 -11.18 9.59
CA ALA A 155 26.12 -9.92 8.93
C ALA A 155 24.90 -9.39 8.17
N ARG A 156 24.15 -10.26 7.49
CA ARG A 156 22.88 -9.91 6.83
C ARG A 156 21.76 -9.63 7.82
N ALA A 157 21.76 -10.31 8.97
CA ALA A 157 20.80 -10.04 10.03
C ALA A 157 21.04 -8.67 10.67
N ALA A 158 22.30 -8.31 10.95
CA ALA A 158 22.68 -7.01 11.52
C ALA A 158 22.39 -5.86 10.54
N ALA A 159 22.79 -5.96 9.26
CA ALA A 159 22.52 -4.95 8.24
C ALA A 159 21.02 -4.70 8.06
N ARG A 160 20.18 -5.74 8.09
CA ARG A 160 18.71 -5.57 8.02
C ARG A 160 18.11 -4.97 9.28
N HIS A 161 18.73 -5.08 10.44
CA HIS A 161 18.25 -4.51 11.70
C HIS A 161 18.62 -3.03 11.88
N GLU A 162 19.76 -2.60 11.38
CA GLU A 162 20.21 -1.20 11.49
C GLU A 162 19.66 -0.31 10.36
N ASP A 163 19.43 -0.88 9.17
CA ASP A 163 19.00 -0.13 7.98
C ASP A 163 17.49 -0.20 7.71
N SER A 164 16.77 -1.13 8.34
CA SER A 164 15.34 -1.28 8.05
C SER A 164 14.49 -0.19 8.70
N CYS A 165 13.69 0.47 7.89
CA CYS A 165 12.77 1.49 8.35
C CYS A 165 11.69 0.94 9.30
N SER A 166 11.61 1.50 10.49
CA SER A 166 10.58 1.15 11.46
C SER A 166 9.23 1.80 11.12
N LEU A 167 8.13 1.23 11.66
CA LEU A 167 6.80 1.86 11.57
C LEU A 167 6.81 3.29 12.12
N LYS A 168 7.63 3.58 13.15
CA LYS A 168 7.80 4.92 13.72
C LYS A 168 8.42 5.88 12.70
N ASP A 169 9.42 5.43 11.95
CA ASP A 169 10.06 6.24 10.91
C ASP A 169 9.09 6.51 9.75
N ALA A 170 8.33 5.48 9.33
CA ALA A 170 7.30 5.62 8.31
C ALA A 170 6.20 6.61 8.74
N ALA A 171 5.74 6.53 9.99
CA ALA A 171 4.75 7.46 10.52
C ALA A 171 5.27 8.89 10.59
N ALA A 172 6.53 9.09 11.00
CA ALA A 172 7.17 10.41 11.02
C ALA A 172 7.34 11.00 9.62
N ALA A 173 7.76 10.18 8.64
CA ALA A 173 7.87 10.58 7.23
C ALA A 173 6.48 10.92 6.65
N ALA A 174 5.49 10.07 6.89
CA ALA A 174 4.11 10.31 6.44
C ALA A 174 3.54 11.60 7.04
N PHE A 175 3.72 11.83 8.35
CA PHE A 175 3.28 13.08 8.98
C PHE A 175 3.89 14.32 8.32
N ARG A 176 5.17 14.29 7.98
CA ARG A 176 5.87 15.39 7.33
C ARG A 176 5.36 15.64 5.90
N LEU A 177 5.16 14.56 5.12
CA LEU A 177 4.78 14.64 3.72
C LEU A 177 3.29 14.97 3.52
N LEU A 178 2.42 14.51 4.41
CA LEU A 178 0.98 14.73 4.31
C LEU A 178 0.60 16.19 4.59
N ARG A 179 -0.34 16.69 3.79
CA ARG A 179 -1.07 17.91 4.15
C ARG A 179 -1.93 17.68 5.40
N ASP A 180 -2.46 18.75 5.98
CA ASP A 180 -3.43 18.61 7.08
C ASP A 180 -4.67 17.83 6.62
N GLY A 181 -5.09 16.83 7.42
CA GLY A 181 -6.16 15.89 7.06
C GLY A 181 -5.80 14.87 5.98
N GLY A 182 -4.56 14.84 5.49
CA GLY A 182 -4.06 13.78 4.63
C GLY A 182 -4.08 12.42 5.34
N ARG A 183 -4.16 11.34 4.57
CA ARG A 183 -4.36 9.97 5.05
C ARG A 183 -3.07 9.16 4.95
N PHE A 184 -2.76 8.38 5.98
CA PHE A 184 -1.67 7.42 6.00
C PHE A 184 -2.20 6.03 6.26
N ALA A 185 -1.86 5.06 5.41
CA ALA A 185 -2.28 3.68 5.58
C ALA A 185 -1.09 2.74 5.70
N VAL A 186 -1.28 1.71 6.53
CA VAL A 186 -0.31 0.63 6.75
C VAL A 186 -1.00 -0.72 6.76
N VAL A 187 -0.27 -1.76 6.36
CA VAL A 187 -0.65 -3.16 6.54
C VAL A 187 0.28 -3.79 7.57
N GLN A 188 -0.28 -4.61 8.49
CA GLN A 188 0.49 -5.28 9.52
C GLN A 188 -0.14 -6.60 9.96
N LYS A 189 0.59 -7.38 10.77
CA LYS A 189 0.04 -8.56 11.44
C LYS A 189 -0.92 -8.15 12.56
N PRO A 190 -1.97 -8.95 12.84
CA PRO A 190 -2.99 -8.59 13.84
C PRO A 190 -2.46 -8.38 15.25
N ASP A 191 -1.43 -9.12 15.65
CA ASP A 191 -0.76 -8.98 16.95
C ASP A 191 -0.08 -7.63 17.16
N GLN A 192 0.18 -6.89 16.07
CA GLN A 192 0.76 -5.55 16.11
C GLN A 192 -0.29 -4.42 16.23
N LEU A 193 -1.59 -4.72 16.27
CA LEU A 193 -2.65 -3.70 16.22
C LEU A 193 -2.48 -2.61 17.29
N ALA A 194 -2.27 -2.99 18.53
CA ALA A 194 -2.12 -2.03 19.64
C ALA A 194 -0.89 -1.13 19.42
N ARG A 195 0.23 -1.71 18.96
CA ARG A 195 1.45 -0.97 18.66
C ARG A 195 1.27 -0.02 17.47
N VAL A 196 0.57 -0.47 16.41
CA VAL A 196 0.27 0.36 15.24
C VAL A 196 -0.53 1.59 15.68
N CYS A 197 -1.63 1.41 16.40
CA CYS A 197 -2.45 2.52 16.87
C CYS A 197 -1.64 3.50 17.73
N ALA A 198 -0.85 2.98 18.68
CA ALA A 198 -0.02 3.83 19.56
C ALA A 198 1.00 4.65 18.79
N VAL A 199 1.73 4.03 17.85
CA VAL A 199 2.73 4.72 17.02
C VAL A 199 2.10 5.79 16.15
N LEU A 200 0.96 5.50 15.52
CA LEU A 200 0.26 6.46 14.67
C LEU A 200 -0.24 7.65 15.47
N SER A 201 -0.91 7.42 16.62
CA SER A 201 -1.41 8.51 17.48
C SER A 201 -0.26 9.36 18.04
N CYS A 202 0.85 8.75 18.46
CA CYS A 202 2.04 9.49 18.89
C CYS A 202 2.63 10.38 17.78
N ALA A 203 2.50 9.97 16.51
CA ALA A 203 2.92 10.75 15.35
C ALA A 203 1.85 11.78 14.90
N ARG A 204 0.77 12.00 15.67
CA ARG A 204 -0.36 12.86 15.31
C ARG A 204 -1.06 12.44 14.01
N LEU A 205 -1.03 11.14 13.74
CA LEU A 205 -1.78 10.46 12.71
C LEU A 205 -2.86 9.66 13.43
N GLU A 206 -4.06 10.20 13.51
CA GLU A 206 -5.14 9.57 14.27
C GLU A 206 -5.77 8.41 13.49
N PRO A 207 -5.81 7.17 14.01
CA PRO A 207 -6.47 6.04 13.36
C PRO A 207 -7.94 6.31 13.10
N LYS A 208 -8.38 6.13 11.85
CA LYS A 208 -9.74 6.44 11.40
C LYS A 208 -10.47 5.24 10.81
N ARG A 209 -9.74 4.31 10.18
CA ARG A 209 -10.31 3.10 9.58
C ARG A 209 -9.44 1.90 9.91
N LEU A 210 -10.09 0.81 10.28
CA LEU A 210 -9.47 -0.50 10.53
C LEU A 210 -10.25 -1.55 9.75
N CYS A 211 -9.55 -2.38 9.01
CA CYS A 211 -10.12 -3.54 8.34
C CYS A 211 -9.30 -4.78 8.67
N PHE A 212 -9.98 -5.88 9.00
CA PHE A 212 -9.34 -7.17 9.20
C PHE A 212 -9.37 -7.98 7.90
N VAL A 213 -8.26 -8.61 7.57
CA VAL A 213 -8.18 -9.56 6.46
C VAL A 213 -8.17 -10.96 7.04
N ARG A 214 -9.06 -11.82 6.54
CA ARG A 214 -9.16 -13.23 6.96
C ARG A 214 -8.99 -14.16 5.76
N GLY A 215 -8.45 -15.35 6.01
CA GLY A 215 -8.43 -16.41 5.00
C GLY A 215 -9.83 -16.84 4.57
N ALA A 216 -10.75 -16.98 5.54
CA ALA A 216 -12.16 -17.33 5.33
C ALA A 216 -13.03 -16.76 6.46
N ALA A 217 -14.35 -16.75 6.28
CA ALA A 217 -15.31 -16.34 7.30
C ALA A 217 -15.15 -17.17 8.57
N GLY A 218 -15.21 -16.52 9.74
CA GLY A 218 -15.06 -17.16 11.06
C GLY A 218 -13.63 -17.57 11.43
N LYS A 219 -12.64 -17.40 10.57
CA LYS A 219 -11.22 -17.64 10.88
C LYS A 219 -10.58 -16.40 11.54
N PRO A 220 -9.55 -16.57 12.36
CA PRO A 220 -8.77 -15.44 12.88
C PRO A 220 -8.23 -14.56 11.74
N PRO A 221 -8.09 -13.25 11.96
CA PRO A 221 -7.48 -12.36 10.97
C PRO A 221 -6.01 -12.73 10.74
N VAL A 222 -5.55 -12.59 9.49
CA VAL A 222 -4.15 -12.83 9.08
C VAL A 222 -3.40 -11.53 8.87
N LEU A 223 -4.10 -10.45 8.52
CA LEU A 223 -3.58 -9.09 8.38
C LEU A 223 -4.57 -8.08 8.95
N ILE A 224 -4.06 -6.91 9.25
CA ILE A 224 -4.82 -5.69 9.51
C ILE A 224 -4.41 -4.60 8.54
N LEU A 225 -5.39 -3.80 8.12
CA LEU A 225 -5.20 -2.58 7.34
C LEU A 225 -5.67 -1.42 8.23
N VAL A 226 -4.80 -0.48 8.50
CA VAL A 226 -5.10 0.69 9.33
C VAL A 226 -4.86 1.95 8.53
N GLU A 227 -5.86 2.82 8.44
CA GLU A 227 -5.72 4.17 7.86
C GLU A 227 -5.91 5.21 8.96
N ALA A 228 -4.97 6.14 9.04
CA ALA A 228 -4.96 7.26 9.97
C ALA A 228 -5.01 8.59 9.23
N GLN A 229 -5.44 9.66 9.89
CA GLN A 229 -5.47 11.01 9.33
C GLN A 229 -4.67 11.99 10.16
N LYS A 230 -3.89 12.83 9.47
CA LYS A 230 -3.07 13.85 10.09
C LYS A 230 -3.94 14.91 10.80
N ASN A 231 -3.61 15.19 12.06
CA ASN A 231 -4.20 16.24 12.89
C ASN A 231 -5.73 16.11 13.00
N ARG A 232 -6.27 14.92 13.18
CA ARG A 232 -7.70 14.70 13.39
C ARG A 232 -7.99 14.26 14.83
N ARG A 233 -9.25 14.48 15.27
CA ARG A 233 -9.76 14.02 16.56
C ARG A 233 -9.99 12.50 16.54
N PRO A 234 -10.02 11.83 17.69
CA PRO A 234 -10.36 10.41 17.79
C PRO A 234 -11.67 10.03 17.10
N GLY A 235 -11.80 8.78 16.72
CA GLY A 235 -13.00 8.24 16.05
C GLY A 235 -12.60 7.21 15.00
N LEU A 236 -12.51 5.93 15.43
CA LEU A 236 -12.15 4.79 14.60
C LEU A 236 -13.41 4.07 14.10
N THR A 237 -13.49 3.82 12.80
CA THR A 237 -14.47 2.93 12.17
C THR A 237 -13.83 1.60 11.87
N ILE A 238 -14.49 0.50 12.26
CA ILE A 238 -14.11 -0.85 11.84
C ILE A 238 -14.93 -1.20 10.62
N GLU A 239 -14.23 -1.48 9.52
CA GLU A 239 -14.86 -1.84 8.25
C GLU A 239 -15.14 -3.33 8.17
N PRO A 240 -16.04 -3.77 7.25
CA PRO A 240 -16.25 -5.19 7.00
C PRO A 240 -14.95 -5.93 6.69
N ASP A 241 -14.84 -7.17 7.15
CA ASP A 241 -13.67 -8.02 6.93
C ASP A 241 -13.47 -8.32 5.42
N ILE A 242 -12.21 -8.31 4.98
CA ILE A 242 -11.84 -8.81 3.66
C ILE A 242 -11.57 -10.31 3.78
N LEU A 243 -12.23 -11.12 2.94
CA LEU A 243 -12.06 -12.58 2.88
C LEU A 243 -11.23 -12.97 1.65
N LEU A 244 -10.07 -13.62 1.84
CA LEU A 244 -9.18 -14.00 0.74
C LEU A 244 -9.74 -15.16 -0.10
N ASN A 245 -10.44 -16.12 0.53
CA ASN A 245 -10.95 -17.34 -0.11
C ASN A 245 -12.47 -17.28 -0.43
N SER A 246 -13.08 -16.12 -0.37
CA SER A 246 -14.43 -15.96 -0.94
C SER A 246 -14.25 -15.77 -2.43
N GLY A 247 -14.65 -16.71 -3.28
CA GLY A 247 -14.49 -16.70 -4.75
C GLY A 247 -14.93 -15.42 -5.51
N ALA A 248 -15.09 -14.33 -4.81
CA ALA A 248 -15.11 -12.93 -5.22
C ALA A 248 -14.76 -12.11 -3.99
N ALA A 249 -13.59 -11.48 -3.96
CA ALA A 249 -13.30 -10.45 -2.96
C ALA A 249 -14.26 -9.29 -3.22
N GLN A 250 -15.39 -9.27 -2.50
CA GLN A 250 -16.36 -8.19 -2.56
C GLN A 250 -15.74 -6.99 -1.82
N TYR A 251 -15.24 -6.06 -2.59
CA TYR A 251 -15.06 -4.69 -2.13
C TYR A 251 -16.42 -4.00 -2.29
N GLY A 252 -17.08 -3.71 -1.16
CA GLY A 252 -18.26 -2.85 -1.15
C GLY A 252 -17.94 -1.52 -1.81
N GLY A 253 -18.91 -1.02 -2.59
CA GLY A 253 -18.85 0.19 -3.39
C GLY A 253 -18.73 1.48 -2.58
#